data_38ae2f2f261bba6b0a7d99099cc0a529
#
_entry.id   38ae2f2f261bba6b0a7d99099cc0a529
#
_cell.length_a   1.000
_cell.length_b   1.000
_cell.length_c   1.000
_cell.angle_alpha   90.00
_cell.angle_beta   90.00
_cell.angle_gamma   90.00
#
_symmetry.space_group_name_H-M   'P 1'
#
loop_
_entity.id
_entity.type
_entity.pdbx_description
1 polymer ?
#
loop_
_entity_poly.entity_id
_entity_poly.type
_entity_poly.pdbx_seq_one_letter_code
_entity_poly.pdbx_strand_id
1 'polypeptide(L)'
;MLSSPRKFASTVNTPALPEQTTVDRCVSELRANGVVILPGLISQEQLRGMQNAFDVRLRRLRWNNFEGYQRTEIYRHMVEDVLLLDQGFVDVALHPLVKQVISRYLGNNFELNEAKGWKSLPTTRDFHGWHGDAWYDQGQAQEIPKEVKLAMYLTDVRSGALNYIKGSHQRQHPRPVKNFEIVDYPKDQIIDLTGPAGTALLFDTSGIHRQGVPMLEPRRAIFYNYHDPEVPLQQEDIDYYRYHPLLLNAAFLGNLTEEDQRILGFGNKTNYIPAFERSMSPPVWYNLFGGIHGAQLRLRELRIRIADRLRLLTKGK
;
A
#
# COMPACT_ATOMS: atom_id res chain seq x y z
N MET A 1 26.96 -38.05 18.22
CA MET A 1 26.73 -36.88 19.11
C MET A 1 25.73 -35.98 18.41
N LEU A 2 24.46 -36.03 18.86
CA LEU A 2 23.42 -35.20 18.36
C LEU A 2 23.53 -33.82 19.02
N SER A 3 23.76 -32.77 18.24
CA SER A 3 23.80 -31.40 18.71
C SER A 3 22.42 -30.97 19.21
N SER A 4 22.40 -30.46 20.44
CA SER A 4 21.23 -29.89 21.10
C SER A 4 20.57 -28.79 20.23
N PRO A 5 19.25 -28.73 20.09
CA PRO A 5 18.60 -27.67 19.35
C PRO A 5 18.86 -26.31 20.02
N ARG A 6 19.40 -25.37 19.27
CA ARG A 6 19.54 -23.98 19.73
C ARG A 6 18.15 -23.44 20.00
N LYS A 7 17.87 -23.14 21.26
CA LYS A 7 16.69 -22.32 21.63
C LYS A 7 16.88 -20.92 21.04
N PHE A 8 16.17 -20.59 20.00
CA PHE A 8 15.98 -19.21 19.59
C PHE A 8 15.08 -18.54 20.63
N ALA A 9 15.69 -17.90 21.62
CA ALA A 9 14.98 -16.95 22.45
C ALA A 9 14.79 -15.67 21.61
N SER A 10 13.71 -15.58 20.87
CA SER A 10 13.27 -14.30 20.34
C SER A 10 12.69 -13.54 21.53
N THR A 11 13.42 -12.57 22.05
CA THR A 11 12.82 -11.51 22.85
C THR A 11 11.91 -10.72 21.92
N VAL A 12 10.65 -11.12 21.87
CA VAL A 12 9.60 -10.35 21.19
C VAL A 12 9.44 -9.08 22.01
N ASN A 13 10.01 -7.98 21.53
CA ASN A 13 9.70 -6.66 22.04
C ASN A 13 8.25 -6.37 21.63
N THR A 14 7.30 -6.72 22.48
CA THR A 14 5.92 -6.30 22.31
C THR A 14 5.92 -4.78 22.35
N PRO A 15 5.48 -4.08 21.27
CA PRO A 15 5.44 -2.63 21.29
C PRO A 15 4.57 -2.16 22.47
N ALA A 16 5.04 -1.13 23.18
CA ALA A 16 4.26 -0.53 24.25
C ALA A 16 2.91 -0.05 23.69
N LEU A 17 1.85 -0.15 24.50
CA LEU A 17 0.55 0.41 24.12
C LEU A 17 0.71 1.92 23.88
N PRO A 18 0.14 2.46 22.80
CA PRO A 18 0.26 3.87 22.48
C PRO A 18 -0.47 4.72 23.54
N GLU A 19 0.07 5.91 23.78
CA GLU A 19 -0.61 6.87 24.65
C GLU A 19 -1.97 7.24 24.07
N GLN A 20 -2.98 7.29 24.93
CA GLN A 20 -4.36 7.60 24.55
C GLN A 20 -4.46 8.93 23.80
N THR A 21 -3.72 9.96 24.24
CA THR A 21 -3.66 11.28 23.61
C THR A 21 -3.15 11.22 22.17
N THR A 22 -2.21 10.33 21.87
CA THR A 22 -1.70 10.11 20.51
C THR A 22 -2.76 9.49 19.61
N VAL A 23 -3.49 8.49 20.11
CA VAL A 23 -4.61 7.87 19.37
C VAL A 23 -5.70 8.90 19.07
N ASP A 24 -6.11 9.67 20.09
CA ASP A 24 -7.17 10.69 19.98
C ASP A 24 -6.80 11.76 18.93
N ARG A 25 -5.55 12.22 18.94
CA ARG A 25 -5.03 13.15 17.94
C ARG A 25 -5.10 12.56 16.54
N CYS A 26 -4.60 11.34 16.36
CA CYS A 26 -4.58 10.68 15.05
C CYS A 26 -6.00 10.49 14.50
N VAL A 27 -6.94 10.06 15.32
CA VAL A 27 -8.35 9.89 14.91
C VAL A 27 -9.00 11.23 14.57
N SER A 28 -8.73 12.28 15.36
CA SER A 28 -9.26 13.62 15.10
C SER A 28 -8.75 14.19 13.78
N GLU A 29 -7.44 14.07 13.52
CA GLU A 29 -6.82 14.51 12.27
C GLU A 29 -7.36 13.72 11.07
N LEU A 30 -7.47 12.39 11.18
CA LEU A 30 -8.00 11.54 10.12
C LEU A 30 -9.45 11.91 9.78
N ARG A 31 -10.28 12.15 10.78
CA ARG A 31 -11.68 12.61 10.60
C ARG A 31 -11.78 13.99 9.99
N ALA A 32 -10.91 14.90 10.37
CA ALA A 32 -10.96 16.28 9.90
C ALA A 32 -10.36 16.44 8.49
N ASN A 33 -9.22 15.78 8.23
CA ASN A 33 -8.44 16.00 7.03
C ASN A 33 -8.54 14.86 6.01
N GLY A 34 -8.97 13.66 6.44
CA GLY A 34 -8.93 12.43 5.65
C GLY A 34 -7.56 11.76 5.61
N VAL A 35 -6.55 12.37 6.23
CA VAL A 35 -5.19 11.83 6.28
C VAL A 35 -4.51 12.28 7.58
N VAL A 36 -3.63 11.41 8.11
CA VAL A 36 -2.80 11.70 9.28
C VAL A 36 -1.43 11.03 9.15
N ILE A 37 -0.38 11.74 9.56
CA ILE A 37 0.97 11.16 9.71
C ILE A 37 1.06 10.57 11.12
N LEU A 38 1.44 9.29 11.18
CA LEU A 38 1.64 8.59 12.43
C LEU A 38 3.03 8.88 13.00
N PRO A 39 3.21 8.87 14.33
CA PRO A 39 4.55 8.84 14.92
C PRO A 39 5.29 7.56 14.48
N GLY A 40 6.59 7.52 14.65
CA GLY A 40 7.41 6.38 14.23
C GLY A 40 6.85 5.04 14.74
N LEU A 41 6.55 4.14 13.83
CA LEU A 41 5.96 2.82 14.15
C LEU A 41 7.02 1.76 14.40
N ILE A 42 8.21 1.93 13.84
CA ILE A 42 9.26 0.90 13.83
C ILE A 42 10.62 1.49 14.15
N SER A 43 11.50 0.65 14.66
CA SER A 43 12.91 1.00 14.87
C SER A 43 13.67 1.11 13.54
N GLN A 44 14.83 1.78 13.57
CA GLN A 44 15.72 1.84 12.42
C GLN A 44 16.27 0.46 12.00
N GLU A 45 16.36 -0.47 12.93
CA GLU A 45 16.78 -1.84 12.65
C GLU A 45 15.71 -2.60 11.86
N GLN A 46 14.46 -2.54 12.33
CA GLN A 46 13.32 -3.12 11.61
C GLN A 46 13.18 -2.52 10.21
N LEU A 47 13.28 -1.19 10.08
CA LEU A 47 13.23 -0.52 8.79
C LEU A 47 14.30 -1.04 7.83
N ARG A 48 15.56 -1.19 8.30
CA ARG A 48 16.64 -1.77 7.48
C ARG A 48 16.36 -3.22 7.06
N GLY A 49 15.82 -4.03 7.96
CA GLY A 49 15.39 -5.40 7.65
C GLY A 49 14.37 -5.42 6.50
N MET A 50 13.31 -4.62 6.62
CA MET A 50 12.27 -4.48 5.60
C MET A 50 12.81 -3.95 4.27
N GLN A 51 13.66 -2.92 4.29
CA GLN A 51 14.32 -2.38 3.08
C GLN A 51 15.11 -3.46 2.35
N ASN A 52 15.93 -4.23 3.08
CA ASN A 52 16.74 -5.30 2.51
C ASN A 52 15.88 -6.41 1.92
N ALA A 53 14.85 -6.86 2.64
CA ALA A 53 13.93 -7.88 2.15
C ALA A 53 13.18 -7.42 0.89
N PHE A 54 12.71 -6.18 0.87
CA PHE A 54 12.05 -5.57 -0.27
C PHE A 54 12.99 -5.48 -1.49
N ASP A 55 14.25 -5.07 -1.30
CA ASP A 55 15.25 -4.99 -2.35
C ASP A 55 15.65 -6.35 -2.91
N VAL A 56 15.74 -7.36 -2.06
CA VAL A 56 15.96 -8.75 -2.50
C VAL A 56 14.79 -9.21 -3.36
N ARG A 57 13.56 -8.91 -2.95
CA ARG A 57 12.35 -9.28 -3.68
C ARG A 57 12.26 -8.58 -5.03
N LEU A 58 12.57 -7.30 -5.11
CA LEU A 58 12.60 -6.53 -6.36
C LEU A 58 13.54 -7.11 -7.42
N ARG A 59 14.60 -7.80 -7.01
CA ARG A 59 15.52 -8.47 -7.96
C ARG A 59 14.90 -9.71 -8.58
N ARG A 60 13.80 -10.22 -8.02
CA ARG A 60 13.09 -11.43 -8.46
C ARG A 60 11.70 -11.10 -9.00
N LEU A 61 11.59 -10.23 -9.97
CA LEU A 61 10.33 -9.68 -10.52
C LEU A 61 9.34 -10.71 -11.13
N ARG A 62 9.36 -11.96 -10.70
CA ARG A 62 8.65 -13.06 -11.35
C ARG A 62 7.12 -13.01 -11.23
N TRP A 63 6.58 -12.17 -10.33
CA TRP A 63 5.18 -12.24 -9.90
C TRP A 63 4.37 -10.97 -10.17
N ASN A 64 4.99 -9.92 -10.70
CA ASN A 64 4.39 -8.60 -10.82
C ASN A 64 3.65 -8.43 -12.16
N ASN A 65 2.96 -9.44 -12.62
CA ASN A 65 2.34 -9.41 -13.93
C ASN A 65 0.85 -9.69 -13.84
N PHE A 66 0.08 -8.73 -13.29
CA PHE A 66 -1.37 -8.79 -13.35
C PHE A 66 -1.90 -8.11 -14.61
N GLU A 67 -2.75 -8.81 -15.33
CA GLU A 67 -3.58 -8.22 -16.37
C GLU A 67 -4.35 -7.05 -15.76
N GLY A 68 -4.28 -5.88 -16.34
CA GLY A 68 -4.91 -4.66 -15.81
C GLY A 68 -3.94 -3.62 -15.23
N TYR A 69 -2.79 -4.02 -14.72
CA TYR A 69 -1.76 -3.09 -14.23
C TYR A 69 -0.75 -2.66 -15.28
N GLN A 70 -0.84 -3.13 -16.50
CA GLN A 70 0.09 -2.81 -17.59
C GLN A 70 0.25 -1.29 -17.82
N ARG A 71 -0.78 -0.49 -17.55
CA ARG A 71 -0.72 0.97 -17.70
C ARG A 71 0.15 1.65 -16.65
N THR A 72 0.22 1.11 -15.43
CA THR A 72 0.99 1.69 -14.31
C THR A 72 2.33 1.02 -14.12
N GLU A 73 2.53 -0.20 -14.55
CA GLU A 73 3.80 -0.93 -14.49
C GLU A 73 4.96 -0.27 -15.24
N ILE A 74 4.67 0.57 -16.23
CA ILE A 74 5.72 1.38 -16.85
C ILE A 74 6.31 2.42 -15.91
N TYR A 75 5.59 2.83 -14.86
CA TYR A 75 6.02 3.86 -13.90
C TYR A 75 6.30 3.29 -12.52
N ARG A 76 5.93 2.05 -12.25
CA ARG A 76 6.14 1.40 -10.95
C ARG A 76 6.22 -0.11 -11.06
N HIS A 77 6.97 -0.71 -10.13
CA HIS A 77 7.05 -2.16 -9.95
C HIS A 77 6.30 -2.53 -8.68
N MET A 78 5.39 -3.47 -8.77
CA MET A 78 4.61 -3.97 -7.64
C MET A 78 5.31 -5.13 -6.95
N VAL A 79 5.18 -5.19 -5.63
CA VAL A 79 5.54 -6.32 -4.78
C VAL A 79 4.29 -6.69 -4.00
N GLU A 80 3.66 -7.81 -4.35
CA GLU A 80 2.38 -8.23 -3.78
C GLU A 80 2.50 -9.05 -2.51
N ASP A 81 3.65 -9.67 -2.36
CA ASP A 81 3.93 -10.65 -1.31
C ASP A 81 4.70 -10.05 -0.13
N VAL A 82 4.44 -8.78 0.21
CA VAL A 82 5.21 -8.07 1.25
C VAL A 82 5.14 -8.76 2.61
N LEU A 83 4.00 -9.34 2.99
CA LEU A 83 3.85 -10.05 4.26
C LEU A 83 4.60 -11.39 4.33
N LEU A 84 5.15 -11.86 3.20
CA LEU A 84 6.02 -13.04 3.15
C LEU A 84 7.50 -12.73 3.37
N LEU A 85 7.89 -11.44 3.34
CA LEU A 85 9.29 -11.06 3.15
C LEU A 85 10.05 -10.91 4.45
N ASP A 86 9.42 -10.33 5.46
CA ASP A 86 10.04 -10.03 6.75
C ASP A 86 8.96 -9.80 7.82
N GLN A 87 9.26 -10.15 9.07
CA GLN A 87 8.37 -9.96 10.22
C GLN A 87 7.91 -8.51 10.34
N GLY A 88 8.78 -7.54 10.06
CA GLY A 88 8.47 -6.11 10.17
C GLY A 88 7.27 -5.68 9.33
N PHE A 89 7.00 -6.35 8.20
CA PHE A 89 5.80 -6.04 7.41
C PHE A 89 4.51 -6.47 8.11
N VAL A 90 4.53 -7.59 8.83
CA VAL A 90 3.39 -8.04 9.65
C VAL A 90 3.24 -7.15 10.88
N ASP A 91 4.35 -6.81 11.54
CA ASP A 91 4.37 -5.96 12.74
C ASP A 91 3.81 -4.57 12.46
N VAL A 92 4.10 -4.00 11.28
CA VAL A 92 3.55 -2.71 10.84
C VAL A 92 2.04 -2.81 10.60
N ALA A 93 1.59 -3.87 9.92
CA ALA A 93 0.18 -4.08 9.64
C ALA A 93 -0.65 -4.23 10.94
N LEU A 94 -0.09 -4.87 11.94
CA LEU A 94 -0.76 -5.16 13.21
C LEU A 94 -0.28 -4.26 14.36
N HIS A 95 0.41 -3.15 14.04
CA HIS A 95 0.94 -2.25 15.07
C HIS A 95 -0.17 -1.72 15.99
N PRO A 96 0.01 -1.72 17.33
CA PRO A 96 -1.05 -1.34 18.27
C PRO A 96 -1.64 0.04 18.01
N LEU A 97 -0.82 1.04 17.65
CA LEU A 97 -1.32 2.37 17.29
C LEU A 97 -2.20 2.34 16.05
N VAL A 98 -1.78 1.60 15.02
CA VAL A 98 -2.55 1.43 13.77
C VAL A 98 -3.90 0.80 14.07
N LYS A 99 -3.91 -0.32 14.79
CA LYS A 99 -5.14 -1.03 15.18
C LYS A 99 -6.10 -0.11 15.96
N GLN A 100 -5.61 0.62 16.95
CA GLN A 100 -6.46 1.50 17.76
C GLN A 100 -7.04 2.67 16.99
N VAL A 101 -6.24 3.30 16.10
CA VAL A 101 -6.74 4.40 15.26
C VAL A 101 -7.79 3.88 14.28
N ILE A 102 -7.53 2.76 13.61
CA ILE A 102 -8.45 2.17 12.62
C ILE A 102 -9.73 1.70 13.32
N SER A 103 -9.63 0.99 14.44
CA SER A 103 -10.79 0.54 15.23
C SER A 103 -11.73 1.69 15.59
N ARG A 104 -11.20 2.87 15.94
CA ARG A 104 -12.01 4.04 16.28
C ARG A 104 -12.56 4.78 15.06
N TYR A 105 -11.93 4.59 13.91
CA TYR A 105 -12.33 5.23 12.66
C TYR A 105 -13.34 4.39 11.89
N LEU A 106 -13.04 3.11 11.64
CA LEU A 106 -13.88 2.18 10.90
C LEU A 106 -14.85 1.37 11.75
N GLY A 107 -14.51 1.12 13.02
CA GLY A 107 -15.20 0.17 13.89
C GLY A 107 -14.30 -1.00 14.28
N ASN A 108 -14.73 -1.82 15.22
CA ASN A 108 -13.89 -2.89 15.80
C ASN A 108 -13.74 -4.13 14.89
N ASN A 109 -14.60 -4.27 13.89
CA ASN A 109 -14.62 -5.45 13.03
C ASN A 109 -13.78 -5.31 11.76
N PHE A 110 -13.01 -4.23 11.62
CA PHE A 110 -12.19 -4.01 10.43
C PHE A 110 -11.27 -5.19 10.10
N GLU A 111 -11.03 -5.39 8.83
CA GLU A 111 -10.17 -6.46 8.28
C GLU A 111 -9.12 -5.86 7.33
N LEU A 112 -7.97 -6.55 7.23
CA LEU A 112 -6.93 -6.23 6.26
C LEU A 112 -7.22 -6.98 4.95
N ASN A 113 -7.51 -6.25 3.88
CA ASN A 113 -7.83 -6.84 2.57
C ASN A 113 -6.64 -6.93 1.64
N GLU A 114 -5.71 -6.01 1.76
CA GLU A 114 -4.60 -5.89 0.83
C GLU A 114 -3.33 -5.46 1.56
N ALA A 115 -2.20 -6.07 1.15
CA ALA A 115 -0.87 -5.65 1.55
C ALA A 115 0.06 -5.75 0.33
N LYS A 116 0.56 -4.60 -0.13
CA LYS A 116 1.46 -4.55 -1.29
C LYS A 116 2.50 -3.45 -1.16
N GLY A 117 3.53 -3.57 -1.96
CA GLY A 117 4.57 -2.55 -2.06
C GLY A 117 4.77 -2.08 -3.49
N TRP A 118 5.25 -0.87 -3.63
CA TRP A 118 5.58 -0.27 -4.91
C TRP A 118 6.99 0.32 -4.90
N LYS A 119 7.77 0.01 -5.95
CA LYS A 119 8.88 0.84 -6.36
C LYS A 119 8.40 1.73 -7.49
N SER A 120 8.09 2.97 -7.21
CA SER A 120 7.75 3.97 -8.21
C SER A 120 9.03 4.55 -8.85
N LEU A 121 8.99 4.79 -10.15
CA LEU A 121 10.12 5.28 -10.95
C LEU A 121 10.04 6.80 -11.13
N PRO A 122 11.18 7.49 -11.25
CA PRO A 122 11.20 8.92 -11.54
C PRO A 122 10.39 9.24 -12.79
N THR A 123 9.51 10.24 -12.69
CA THR A 123 8.67 10.68 -13.81
C THR A 123 8.16 12.09 -13.59
N THR A 124 7.91 12.79 -14.69
CA THR A 124 7.24 14.09 -14.72
C THR A 124 5.76 13.96 -15.10
N ARG A 125 5.31 12.74 -15.40
CA ARG A 125 3.93 12.47 -15.80
C ARG A 125 3.06 12.14 -14.62
N ASP A 126 1.92 12.80 -14.55
CA ASP A 126 0.81 12.35 -13.72
C ASP A 126 0.11 11.18 -14.43
N PHE A 127 0.59 9.98 -14.17
CA PHE A 127 0.07 8.76 -14.82
C PHE A 127 -1.13 8.16 -14.10
N HIS A 128 -1.37 8.60 -12.87
CA HIS A 128 -2.44 8.06 -12.04
C HIS A 128 -3.60 9.06 -11.86
N GLY A 129 -3.31 10.36 -11.98
CA GLY A 129 -4.28 11.42 -11.80
C GLY A 129 -4.87 11.50 -10.38
N TRP A 130 -5.72 12.49 -10.18
CA TRP A 130 -6.52 12.58 -8.97
C TRP A 130 -7.64 11.54 -8.99
N HIS A 131 -7.77 10.74 -7.94
CA HIS A 131 -8.77 9.68 -7.81
C HIS A 131 -9.09 9.40 -6.35
N GLY A 132 -10.19 8.72 -6.11
CA GLY A 132 -10.43 7.94 -4.90
C GLY A 132 -10.32 6.46 -5.25
N ASP A 133 -9.91 5.62 -4.31
CA ASP A 133 -9.79 4.18 -4.58
C ASP A 133 -11.15 3.50 -4.71
N ALA A 134 -12.15 4.02 -4.04
CA ALA A 134 -13.53 3.61 -4.24
C ALA A 134 -14.01 4.12 -5.62
N TRP A 135 -14.01 3.25 -6.60
CA TRP A 135 -14.35 3.49 -8.01
C TRP A 135 -15.86 3.77 -8.27
N TYR A 136 -16.57 4.23 -7.26
CA TYR A 136 -18.02 4.37 -7.31
C TYR A 136 -18.45 5.64 -8.01
N ASP A 137 -19.55 5.53 -8.76
CA ASP A 137 -20.42 6.65 -8.99
C ASP A 137 -21.06 7.04 -7.64
N GLN A 138 -20.35 7.87 -6.90
CA GLN A 138 -20.75 8.26 -5.54
C GLN A 138 -22.05 9.06 -5.51
N GLY A 139 -22.56 9.50 -6.66
CA GLY A 139 -23.88 10.11 -6.78
C GLY A 139 -25.01 9.10 -6.61
N GLN A 140 -24.75 7.82 -6.87
CA GLN A 140 -25.78 6.77 -6.85
C GLN A 140 -25.59 5.75 -5.71
N ALA A 141 -24.40 5.63 -5.12
CA ALA A 141 -24.16 4.70 -4.03
C ALA A 141 -24.84 5.17 -2.74
N GLN A 142 -25.71 4.34 -2.19
CA GLN A 142 -26.34 4.59 -0.88
C GLN A 142 -25.31 4.56 0.24
N GLU A 143 -24.31 3.70 0.13
CA GLU A 143 -23.18 3.58 1.06
C GLU A 143 -21.87 3.55 0.31
N ILE A 144 -20.89 4.31 0.80
CA ILE A 144 -19.52 4.28 0.30
C ILE A 144 -18.75 3.33 1.22
N PRO A 145 -18.07 2.30 0.70
CA PRO A 145 -17.19 1.48 1.52
C PRO A 145 -16.22 2.35 2.29
N LYS A 146 -16.12 2.04 3.56
CA LYS A 146 -15.18 2.70 4.44
C LYS A 146 -13.88 1.93 4.41
N GLU A 147 -12.91 2.49 3.76
CA GLU A 147 -11.57 1.94 3.69
C GLU A 147 -10.53 2.95 4.14
N VAL A 148 -9.52 2.47 4.86
CA VAL A 148 -8.36 3.26 5.28
C VAL A 148 -7.11 2.55 4.83
N LYS A 149 -6.22 3.25 4.14
CA LYS A 149 -4.89 2.74 3.81
C LYS A 149 -3.84 3.27 4.77
N LEU A 150 -3.03 2.34 5.27
CA LEU A 150 -1.74 2.66 5.87
C LEU A 150 -0.69 2.62 4.76
N ALA A 151 -0.03 3.75 4.54
CA ALA A 151 1.15 3.80 3.70
C ALA A 151 2.40 4.01 4.56
N MET A 152 3.51 3.34 4.23
CA MET A 152 4.79 3.58 4.87
C MET A 152 5.90 3.67 3.83
N TYR A 153 6.74 4.68 3.94
CA TYR A 153 7.88 4.89 3.05
C TYR A 153 9.09 4.05 3.48
N LEU A 154 9.62 3.29 2.53
CA LEU A 154 10.89 2.56 2.71
C LEU A 154 12.10 3.35 2.19
N THR A 155 11.90 4.55 1.63
CA THR A 155 12.94 5.48 1.19
C THR A 155 12.56 6.87 1.67
N ASP A 156 13.54 7.76 1.73
CA ASP A 156 13.23 9.20 1.86
C ASP A 156 12.38 9.64 0.67
N VAL A 157 11.35 10.42 0.96
CA VAL A 157 10.43 10.96 -0.04
C VAL A 157 10.44 12.47 0.03
N ARG A 158 11.15 13.09 -0.90
CA ARG A 158 11.29 14.56 -1.03
C ARG A 158 10.52 15.10 -2.24
N SER A 159 10.14 14.22 -3.14
CA SER A 159 9.35 14.52 -4.34
C SER A 159 8.49 13.32 -4.71
N GLY A 160 7.38 13.52 -5.42
CA GLY A 160 6.48 12.44 -5.80
C GLY A 160 5.81 11.77 -4.61
N ALA A 161 5.61 12.47 -3.52
CA ALA A 161 4.91 11.99 -2.34
C ALA A 161 3.43 11.71 -2.64
N LEU A 162 2.73 11.05 -1.74
CA LEU A 162 1.27 11.01 -1.79
C LEU A 162 0.75 12.45 -1.61
N ASN A 163 -0.04 12.91 -2.56
CA ASN A 163 -0.82 14.14 -2.43
C ASN A 163 -2.25 13.78 -2.06
N TYR A 164 -2.83 14.51 -1.13
CA TYR A 164 -4.19 14.30 -0.65
C TYR A 164 -4.93 15.64 -0.56
N ILE A 165 -6.18 15.68 -1.03
CA ILE A 165 -7.01 16.87 -0.92
C ILE A 165 -7.67 16.88 0.46
N LYS A 166 -7.31 17.87 1.26
CA LYS A 166 -7.77 18.03 2.65
C LYS A 166 -9.30 17.97 2.73
N GLY A 167 -9.82 17.04 3.54
CA GLY A 167 -11.26 16.90 3.79
C GLY A 167 -12.08 16.30 2.65
N SER A 168 -11.44 15.87 1.54
CA SER A 168 -12.15 15.38 0.35
C SER A 168 -12.84 14.02 0.53
N HIS A 169 -12.57 13.30 1.62
CA HIS A 169 -13.30 12.10 2.01
C HIS A 169 -14.74 12.40 2.47
N GLN A 170 -15.05 13.67 2.76
CA GLN A 170 -16.39 14.10 3.09
C GLN A 170 -17.22 14.27 1.83
N ARG A 171 -18.51 13.86 1.85
CA ARG A 171 -19.40 13.75 0.68
C ARG A 171 -19.59 15.04 -0.15
N GLN A 172 -19.24 16.19 0.39
CA GLN A 172 -19.50 17.49 -0.23
C GLN A 172 -18.42 17.94 -1.25
N HIS A 173 -17.33 17.19 -1.40
CA HIS A 173 -16.27 17.57 -2.31
C HIS A 173 -16.56 17.13 -3.74
N PRO A 174 -16.41 18.02 -4.76
CA PRO A 174 -16.49 17.64 -6.16
C PRO A 174 -15.40 16.59 -6.44
N ARG A 175 -15.80 15.50 -7.09
CA ARG A 175 -14.88 14.38 -7.38
C ARG A 175 -14.62 14.30 -8.88
N PRO A 176 -13.39 13.95 -9.28
CA PRO A 176 -13.12 13.66 -10.67
C PRO A 176 -13.92 12.43 -11.10
N VAL A 177 -14.61 12.55 -12.22
CA VAL A 177 -15.26 11.41 -12.85
C VAL A 177 -14.17 10.50 -13.39
N LYS A 178 -14.08 9.29 -12.86
CA LYS A 178 -13.16 8.21 -13.29
C LYS A 178 -11.97 8.64 -14.16
N ASN A 179 -10.81 8.74 -13.56
CA ASN A 179 -9.47 8.47 -14.13
C ASN A 179 -8.87 9.42 -15.15
N PHE A 180 -9.54 10.43 -15.68
CA PHE A 180 -9.00 11.20 -16.80
C PHE A 180 -9.26 12.71 -16.76
N GLU A 181 -10.01 13.20 -15.79
CA GLU A 181 -10.16 14.63 -15.64
C GLU A 181 -8.96 15.21 -14.92
N ILE A 182 -8.25 16.10 -15.59
CA ILE A 182 -7.27 16.96 -14.95
C ILE A 182 -8.06 18.01 -14.17
N VAL A 183 -8.29 17.73 -12.89
CA VAL A 183 -8.89 18.70 -11.99
C VAL A 183 -7.77 19.44 -11.29
N ASP A 184 -7.71 20.76 -11.47
CA ASP A 184 -6.81 21.61 -10.70
C ASP A 184 -7.45 21.96 -9.35
N TYR A 185 -6.87 21.44 -8.29
CA TYR A 185 -7.24 21.81 -6.93
C TYR A 185 -6.39 22.98 -6.43
N PRO A 186 -6.95 23.88 -5.61
CA PRO A 186 -6.20 24.94 -4.97
C PRO A 186 -5.02 24.36 -4.18
N LYS A 187 -3.84 24.97 -4.32
CA LYS A 187 -2.60 24.46 -3.71
C LYS A 187 -2.67 24.37 -2.18
N ASP A 188 -3.40 25.25 -1.55
CA ASP A 188 -3.63 25.30 -0.10
C ASP A 188 -4.51 24.16 0.43
N GLN A 189 -5.24 23.49 -0.46
CA GLN A 189 -6.00 22.27 -0.12
C GLN A 189 -5.20 20.99 -0.31
N ILE A 190 -4.05 21.05 -0.98
CA ILE A 190 -3.23 19.89 -1.26
C ILE A 190 -2.27 19.64 -0.09
N ILE A 191 -2.40 18.51 0.56
CA ILE A 191 -1.41 18.03 1.53
C ILE A 191 -0.38 17.17 0.78
N ASP A 192 0.88 17.63 0.77
CA ASP A 192 2.00 16.87 0.19
C ASP A 192 2.73 16.10 1.31
N LEU A 193 2.58 14.79 1.31
CA LEU A 193 2.97 13.91 2.41
C LEU A 193 4.41 13.43 2.24
N THR A 194 5.36 14.36 2.23
CA THR A 194 6.79 14.04 2.21
C THR A 194 7.30 13.54 3.56
N GLY A 195 8.45 12.91 3.58
CA GLY A 195 9.08 12.46 4.84
C GLY A 195 10.26 11.51 4.64
N PRO A 196 11.04 11.27 5.70
CA PRO A 196 12.13 10.30 5.69
C PRO A 196 11.61 8.86 5.59
N ALA A 197 12.51 7.95 5.27
CA ALA A 197 12.23 6.52 5.36
C ALA A 197 11.70 6.14 6.75
N GLY A 198 10.66 5.31 6.81
CA GLY A 198 9.92 4.99 8.03
C GLY A 198 8.71 5.89 8.30
N THR A 199 8.52 6.98 7.54
CA THR A 199 7.30 7.78 7.63
C THR A 199 6.09 6.93 7.28
N ALA A 200 5.14 6.85 8.22
CA ALA A 200 3.88 6.13 8.07
C ALA A 200 2.71 7.12 8.13
N LEU A 201 1.68 6.85 7.35
CA LEU A 201 0.49 7.68 7.29
C LEU A 201 -0.76 6.82 7.08
N LEU A 202 -1.86 7.24 7.67
CA LEU A 202 -3.19 6.67 7.40
C LEU A 202 -3.98 7.66 6.55
N PHE A 203 -4.70 7.17 5.56
CA PHE A 203 -5.62 8.01 4.77
C PHE A 203 -6.89 7.25 4.40
N ASP A 204 -8.00 7.96 4.41
CA ASP A 204 -9.29 7.49 3.92
C ASP A 204 -9.26 7.43 2.40
N THR A 205 -9.48 6.24 1.84
CA THR A 205 -9.35 5.98 0.41
C THR A 205 -10.47 6.59 -0.43
N SER A 206 -11.58 6.93 0.22
CA SER A 206 -12.66 7.67 -0.43
C SER A 206 -12.28 9.13 -0.72
N GLY A 207 -11.26 9.66 -0.07
CA GLY A 207 -10.73 10.99 -0.33
C GLY A 207 -9.91 11.05 -1.61
N ILE A 208 -9.83 12.24 -2.18
CA ILE A 208 -9.16 12.50 -3.45
C ILE A 208 -7.65 12.55 -3.23
N HIS A 209 -6.95 11.66 -3.89
CA HIS A 209 -5.50 11.57 -3.75
C HIS A 209 -4.82 11.17 -5.07
N ARG A 210 -3.51 11.33 -5.11
CA ARG A 210 -2.67 10.87 -6.23
C ARG A 210 -1.22 10.70 -5.81
N GLN A 211 -0.41 10.10 -6.66
CA GLN A 211 1.04 10.25 -6.58
C GLN A 211 1.43 11.65 -7.06
N GLY A 212 2.12 12.41 -6.23
CA GLY A 212 2.62 13.74 -6.59
C GLY A 212 3.61 13.71 -7.76
N VAL A 213 3.66 14.79 -8.53
CA VAL A 213 4.59 14.98 -9.64
C VAL A 213 5.20 16.38 -9.59
N PRO A 214 6.48 16.54 -9.98
CA PRO A 214 7.39 15.52 -10.48
C PRO A 214 7.90 14.62 -9.37
N MET A 215 8.20 13.37 -9.70
CA MET A 215 8.97 12.46 -8.85
C MET A 215 10.40 12.40 -9.41
N LEU A 216 11.36 12.91 -8.65
CA LEU A 216 12.75 13.06 -9.10
C LEU A 216 13.62 11.86 -8.76
N GLU A 217 13.25 11.14 -7.69
CA GLU A 217 13.98 9.98 -7.18
C GLU A 217 13.04 8.76 -7.08
N PRO A 218 13.57 7.53 -7.22
CA PRO A 218 12.75 6.34 -7.02
C PRO A 218 12.20 6.29 -5.60
N ARG A 219 10.89 6.03 -5.46
CA ARG A 219 10.22 5.87 -4.19
C ARG A 219 9.87 4.40 -3.98
N ARG A 220 10.13 3.87 -2.78
CA ARG A 220 9.61 2.59 -2.30
C ARG A 220 8.65 2.86 -1.17
N ALA A 221 7.46 2.30 -1.28
CA ALA A 221 6.42 2.43 -0.27
C ALA A 221 5.63 1.13 -0.18
N ILE A 222 5.11 0.85 1.00
CA ILE A 222 4.19 -0.25 1.24
C ILE A 222 2.82 0.33 1.59
N PHE A 223 1.78 -0.42 1.26
CA PHE A 223 0.40 -0.05 1.48
C PHE A 223 -0.36 -1.24 2.04
N TYR A 224 -1.17 -0.98 3.06
CA TYR A 224 -2.08 -1.92 3.69
C TYR A 224 -3.48 -1.33 3.61
N ASN A 225 -4.44 -2.05 3.07
CA ASN A 225 -5.81 -1.60 2.96
C ASN A 225 -6.68 -2.32 3.99
N TYR A 226 -7.29 -1.53 4.88
CA TYR A 226 -8.23 -2.01 5.89
C TYR A 226 -9.62 -1.55 5.52
N HIS A 227 -10.60 -2.44 5.65
CA HIS A 227 -11.97 -2.10 5.35
C HIS A 227 -12.90 -2.53 6.50
N ASP A 228 -14.10 -1.93 6.51
CA ASP A 228 -15.20 -2.32 7.36
C ASP A 228 -16.02 -3.40 6.65
N PRO A 229 -15.98 -4.67 7.10
CA PRO A 229 -16.69 -5.76 6.42
C PRO A 229 -18.21 -5.65 6.53
N GLU A 230 -18.74 -4.76 7.36
CA GLU A 230 -20.18 -4.50 7.46
C GLU A 230 -20.70 -3.74 6.22
N VAL A 231 -19.81 -3.07 5.48
CA VAL A 231 -20.15 -2.42 4.22
C VAL A 231 -19.74 -3.35 3.08
N PRO A 232 -20.70 -3.88 2.30
CA PRO A 232 -20.40 -4.80 1.22
C PRO A 232 -19.44 -4.21 0.19
N LEU A 233 -18.45 -5.01 -0.21
CA LEU A 233 -17.59 -4.68 -1.33
C LEU A 233 -18.40 -4.70 -2.63
N GLN A 234 -18.08 -3.83 -3.56
CA GLN A 234 -18.64 -3.87 -4.90
C GLN A 234 -17.97 -4.96 -5.75
N GLN A 235 -18.60 -5.34 -6.85
CA GLN A 235 -18.11 -6.43 -7.68
C GLN A 235 -16.72 -6.15 -8.25
N GLU A 236 -16.43 -4.89 -8.59
CA GLU A 236 -15.11 -4.47 -9.07
C GLU A 236 -14.01 -4.68 -8.03
N ASP A 237 -14.31 -4.41 -6.75
CA ASP A 237 -13.35 -4.64 -5.66
C ASP A 237 -13.18 -6.14 -5.40
N ILE A 238 -14.26 -6.91 -5.44
CA ILE A 238 -14.21 -8.38 -5.32
C ILE A 238 -13.32 -8.95 -6.42
N ASP A 239 -13.50 -8.51 -7.65
CA ASP A 239 -12.71 -8.94 -8.79
C ASP A 239 -11.23 -8.53 -8.63
N TYR A 240 -10.98 -7.33 -8.12
CA TYR A 240 -9.64 -6.86 -7.82
C TYR A 240 -8.97 -7.73 -6.75
N TYR A 241 -9.59 -7.94 -5.58
CA TYR A 241 -9.00 -8.72 -4.49
C TYR A 241 -8.84 -10.20 -4.83
N ARG A 242 -9.63 -10.74 -5.75
CA ARG A 242 -9.43 -12.10 -6.28
C ARG A 242 -8.03 -12.29 -6.87
N TYR A 243 -7.47 -11.26 -7.49
CA TYR A 243 -6.13 -11.28 -8.07
C TYR A 243 -5.03 -10.84 -7.11
N HIS A 244 -5.39 -10.30 -5.95
CA HIS A 244 -4.46 -9.76 -4.95
C HIS A 244 -4.73 -10.34 -3.55
N PRO A 245 -4.69 -11.67 -3.36
CA PRO A 245 -4.95 -12.27 -2.06
C PRO A 245 -3.85 -11.89 -1.06
N LEU A 246 -4.19 -11.85 0.22
CA LEU A 246 -3.19 -11.76 1.28
C LEU A 246 -2.35 -13.04 1.31
N LEU A 247 -1.06 -12.90 1.12
CA LEU A 247 -0.10 -14.00 1.19
C LEU A 247 0.65 -13.90 2.52
N LEU A 248 0.51 -14.92 3.36
CA LEU A 248 1.05 -14.95 4.70
C LEU A 248 2.11 -16.05 4.85
N ASN A 249 3.17 -15.76 5.59
CA ASN A 249 4.21 -16.73 5.96
C ASN A 249 3.96 -17.22 7.39
N ALA A 250 3.70 -18.51 7.55
CA ALA A 250 3.46 -19.11 8.86
C ALA A 250 4.57 -18.84 9.90
N ALA A 251 5.81 -18.64 9.44
CA ALA A 251 6.92 -18.28 10.32
C ALA A 251 6.74 -16.94 11.04
N PHE A 252 5.94 -16.03 10.47
CA PHE A 252 5.68 -14.69 11.02
C PHE A 252 4.37 -14.61 11.81
N LEU A 253 3.64 -15.70 11.93
CA LEU A 253 2.30 -15.75 12.53
C LEU A 253 2.28 -16.40 13.92
N GLY A 254 3.43 -16.75 14.47
CA GLY A 254 3.52 -17.57 15.71
C GLY A 254 3.00 -16.91 16.99
N ASN A 255 2.83 -15.58 16.99
CA ASN A 255 2.46 -14.80 18.19
C ASN A 255 1.19 -13.96 17.96
N LEU A 256 0.34 -14.34 17.02
CA LEU A 256 -0.89 -13.61 16.73
C LEU A 256 -1.91 -13.80 17.85
N THR A 257 -2.48 -12.71 18.32
CA THR A 257 -3.68 -12.72 19.15
C THR A 257 -4.91 -13.13 18.34
N GLU A 258 -6.02 -13.45 18.99
CA GLU A 258 -7.29 -13.71 18.30
C GLU A 258 -7.74 -12.49 17.48
N GLU A 259 -7.51 -11.29 18.01
CA GLU A 259 -7.78 -10.04 17.28
C GLU A 259 -6.92 -9.94 16.01
N ASP A 260 -5.62 -10.21 16.10
CA ASP A 260 -4.71 -10.18 14.96
C ASP A 260 -5.11 -11.19 13.88
N GLN A 261 -5.51 -12.41 14.31
CA GLN A 261 -6.01 -13.43 13.41
C GLN A 261 -7.28 -12.97 12.68
N ARG A 262 -8.22 -12.36 13.40
CA ARG A 262 -9.44 -11.81 12.81
C ARG A 262 -9.10 -10.71 11.79
N ILE A 263 -8.23 -9.76 12.14
CA ILE A 263 -7.81 -8.67 11.23
C ILE A 263 -7.20 -9.23 9.95
N LEU A 264 -6.44 -10.31 10.03
CA LEU A 264 -5.84 -10.99 8.87
C LEU A 264 -6.83 -11.91 8.12
N GLY A 265 -8.11 -11.92 8.50
CA GLY A 265 -9.17 -12.69 7.83
C GLY A 265 -9.18 -14.18 8.16
N PHE A 266 -8.49 -14.64 9.21
CA PHE A 266 -8.51 -16.06 9.59
C PHE A 266 -9.91 -16.51 10.02
N GLY A 267 -10.39 -17.57 9.37
CA GLY A 267 -11.68 -18.20 9.68
C GLY A 267 -12.90 -17.44 9.14
N ASN A 268 -12.73 -16.26 8.56
CA ASN A 268 -13.82 -15.54 7.92
C ASN A 268 -14.13 -16.17 6.55
N LYS A 269 -15.21 -16.96 6.51
CA LYS A 269 -15.71 -17.58 5.27
C LYS A 269 -16.69 -16.70 4.52
N THR A 270 -17.18 -15.63 5.12
CA THR A 270 -18.17 -14.73 4.51
C THR A 270 -17.55 -13.96 3.36
N ASN A 271 -16.29 -13.54 3.52
CA ASN A 271 -15.51 -12.84 2.50
C ASN A 271 -14.60 -13.79 1.72
N TYR A 272 -14.90 -15.11 1.73
CA TYR A 272 -14.14 -16.06 0.97
C TYR A 272 -14.27 -15.77 -0.52
N ILE A 273 -13.18 -15.34 -1.10
CA ILE A 273 -13.03 -15.19 -2.55
C ILE A 273 -12.42 -16.52 -3.05
N PRO A 274 -13.12 -17.28 -3.90
CA PRO A 274 -12.57 -18.52 -4.42
C PRO A 274 -11.18 -18.28 -5.00
N ALA A 275 -10.22 -19.09 -4.61
CA ALA A 275 -8.88 -19.04 -5.17
C ALA A 275 -9.01 -19.10 -6.70
N PHE A 276 -8.32 -18.17 -7.38
CA PHE A 276 -8.34 -18.20 -8.83
C PHE A 276 -7.59 -19.44 -9.32
N GLU A 277 -8.17 -20.10 -10.27
CA GLU A 277 -7.52 -21.17 -11.00
C GLU A 277 -6.44 -20.57 -11.90
N ARG A 278 -5.23 -20.41 -11.39
CA ARG A 278 -4.06 -20.26 -12.25
C ARG A 278 -3.55 -21.63 -12.60
N SER A 279 -3.58 -21.96 -13.88
CA SER A 279 -2.78 -23.07 -14.34
C SER A 279 -1.31 -22.74 -14.04
N MET A 280 -0.71 -23.47 -13.11
CA MET A 280 0.71 -23.31 -12.81
C MET A 280 1.49 -23.83 -14.00
N SER A 281 2.10 -22.92 -14.74
CA SER A 281 3.06 -23.32 -15.77
C SER A 281 4.18 -24.13 -15.13
N PRO A 282 4.69 -25.17 -15.80
CA PRO A 282 5.85 -25.94 -15.30
C PRO A 282 7.00 -25.01 -14.92
N PRO A 283 7.77 -25.33 -13.88
CA PRO A 283 8.82 -24.44 -13.34
C PRO A 283 9.82 -23.92 -14.37
N VAL A 284 10.12 -24.69 -15.40
CA VAL A 284 11.06 -24.29 -16.48
C VAL A 284 10.50 -23.14 -17.31
N TRP A 285 9.28 -23.25 -17.78
CA TRP A 285 8.60 -22.21 -18.53
C TRP A 285 8.39 -20.97 -17.70
N TYR A 286 8.04 -21.15 -16.47
CA TYR A 286 7.87 -20.09 -15.49
C TYR A 286 9.15 -19.23 -15.29
N ASN A 287 10.30 -19.90 -15.16
CA ASN A 287 11.59 -19.21 -15.04
C ASN A 287 11.97 -18.46 -16.33
N LEU A 288 11.67 -19.03 -17.49
CA LEU A 288 11.93 -18.41 -18.78
C LEU A 288 11.06 -17.15 -18.97
N PHE A 289 9.75 -17.27 -18.77
CA PHE A 289 8.83 -16.14 -18.91
C PHE A 289 9.10 -15.04 -17.88
N GLY A 290 9.42 -15.39 -16.63
CA GLY A 290 9.82 -14.43 -15.60
C GLY A 290 11.10 -13.68 -15.96
N GLY A 291 12.07 -14.36 -16.59
CA GLY A 291 13.29 -13.72 -17.11
C GLY A 291 13.01 -12.76 -18.26
N ILE A 292 12.19 -13.16 -19.22
CA ILE A 292 11.75 -12.31 -20.33
C ILE A 292 11.00 -11.09 -19.82
N HIS A 293 10.05 -11.27 -18.91
CA HIS A 293 9.30 -10.18 -18.31
C HIS A 293 10.21 -9.20 -17.56
N GLY A 294 11.13 -9.69 -16.76
CA GLY A 294 12.13 -8.85 -16.08
C GLY A 294 12.99 -8.02 -17.03
N ALA A 295 13.37 -8.60 -18.18
CA ALA A 295 14.09 -7.86 -19.25
C ALA A 295 13.21 -6.77 -19.88
N GLN A 296 11.95 -7.08 -20.17
CA GLN A 296 10.98 -6.11 -20.68
C GLN A 296 10.77 -4.94 -19.73
N LEU A 297 10.63 -5.18 -18.42
CA LEU A 297 10.50 -4.12 -17.42
C LEU A 297 11.71 -3.21 -17.38
N ARG A 298 12.93 -3.76 -17.44
CA ARG A 298 14.17 -2.96 -17.48
C ARG A 298 14.23 -2.08 -18.74
N LEU A 299 13.84 -2.60 -19.88
CA LEU A 299 13.79 -1.84 -21.13
C LEU A 299 12.74 -0.71 -21.07
N ARG A 300 11.58 -0.98 -20.48
CA ARG A 300 10.57 0.05 -20.25
C ARG A 300 11.08 1.14 -19.30
N GLU A 301 11.71 0.77 -18.18
CA GLU A 301 12.35 1.71 -17.26
C GLU A 301 13.36 2.62 -17.97
N LEU A 302 14.21 2.04 -18.80
CA LEU A 302 15.19 2.80 -19.58
C LEU A 302 14.53 3.79 -20.55
N ARG A 303 13.48 3.36 -21.26
CA ARG A 303 12.71 4.26 -22.16
C ARG A 303 12.09 5.42 -21.44
N ILE A 304 11.52 5.19 -20.23
CA ILE A 304 10.95 6.27 -19.41
C ILE A 304 12.02 7.25 -19.00
N ARG A 305 13.15 6.77 -18.48
CA ARG A 305 14.28 7.65 -18.09
C ARG A 305 14.79 8.52 -19.24
N ILE A 306 14.86 7.96 -20.44
CA ILE A 306 15.27 8.70 -21.64
C ILE A 306 14.20 9.75 -22.00
N ALA A 307 12.94 9.35 -22.05
CA ALA A 307 11.84 10.25 -22.38
C ALA A 307 11.71 11.43 -21.41
N ASP A 308 11.87 11.15 -20.10
CA ASP A 308 11.80 12.20 -19.07
C ASP A 308 13.01 13.15 -19.16
N ARG A 309 14.23 12.63 -19.42
CA ARG A 309 15.39 13.49 -19.66
C ARG A 309 15.20 14.41 -20.88
N LEU A 310 14.69 13.88 -21.98
CA LEU A 310 14.42 14.68 -23.18
C LEU A 310 13.38 15.78 -22.90
N ARG A 311 12.34 15.50 -22.13
CA ARG A 311 11.35 16.53 -21.74
C ARG A 311 11.91 17.62 -20.87
N LEU A 312 12.79 17.28 -19.91
CA LEU A 312 13.44 18.27 -19.06
C LEU A 312 14.30 19.20 -19.91
N LEU A 313 14.99 18.67 -20.93
CA LEU A 313 15.79 19.48 -21.86
C LEU A 313 14.94 20.37 -22.77
N THR A 314 13.72 19.98 -23.13
CA THR A 314 12.82 20.77 -23.98
C THR A 314 11.99 21.80 -23.23
N LYS A 315 11.79 21.63 -21.91
CA LYS A 315 11.08 22.62 -21.07
C LYS A 315 12.01 23.69 -20.48
N GLY A 316 13.31 23.54 -20.65
CA GLY A 316 14.31 24.54 -20.22
C GLY A 316 14.70 25.53 -21.32
N LYS A 317 14.00 25.54 -22.43
CA LYS A 317 13.99 26.56 -23.46
C LYS A 317 12.62 27.23 -23.49
#